data_0c4bb4e90f0a0a03d619981d9b54ffab
#
_entry.id   0c4bb4e90f0a0a03d619981d9b54ffab
#
_cell.length_a   1.000
_cell.length_b   1.000
_cell.length_c   1.000
_cell.angle_alpha   90.00
_cell.angle_beta   90.00
_cell.angle_gamma   90.00
#
_symmetry.space_group_name_H-M   'P 1'
#
loop_
_entity.id
_entity.type
_entity.pdbx_description
1 polymer ?
#
loop_
_entity_poly.entity_id
_entity_poly.type
_entity_poly.pdbx_seq_one_letter_code
_entity_poly.pdbx_strand_id
1 'polypeptide(L)'
;MSFLKFVFNSCSITISFTYIVVLLFTNFSYAQDSELLIQQYQKNSIDLEFYRKLNFEFFLEPSLTNTVDRETSGKINLNFGTNIHYRFTRTFGLSTGIYINKIGYQNNLETNKSIDNLKFITIPFFVKLYPLKKINFFLGGTYNFYQNGFNQLDKNAEKLEIMDGVFLNSVGVFTGIEYIIKKRISTSISYKIQKRNYRNYQAETQNFNGICIGLYFKILNPEKAKKRFNGINN
;
A
#
# COMPACT_ATOMS: atom_id res chain seq x y z
N MET A 1 9.95 -18.73 31.04
CA MET A 1 9.85 -19.74 29.95
C MET A 1 8.98 -19.28 28.75
N SER A 2 8.21 -18.21 28.87
CA SER A 2 7.35 -17.65 27.82
C SER A 2 8.10 -16.80 26.78
N PHE A 3 9.12 -16.06 27.19
CA PHE A 3 9.87 -15.13 26.32
C PHE A 3 10.69 -15.83 25.22
N LEU A 4 11.29 -16.97 25.54
CA LEU A 4 12.05 -17.76 24.55
C LEU A 4 11.15 -18.33 23.44
N LYS A 5 9.92 -18.75 23.74
CA LYS A 5 8.95 -19.22 22.71
C LYS A 5 8.52 -18.11 21.75
N PHE A 6 8.42 -16.89 22.23
CA PHE A 6 8.06 -15.74 21.38
C PHE A 6 9.18 -15.36 20.41
N VAL A 7 10.44 -15.35 20.88
CA VAL A 7 11.61 -15.08 20.05
C VAL A 7 11.81 -16.15 18.97
N PHE A 8 11.64 -17.44 19.33
CA PHE A 8 11.76 -18.55 18.36
C PHE A 8 10.65 -18.53 17.30
N ASN A 9 9.41 -18.22 17.65
CA ASN A 9 8.33 -18.07 16.66
C ASN A 9 8.55 -16.87 15.72
N SER A 10 9.03 -15.75 16.24
CA SER A 10 9.31 -14.57 15.43
C SER A 10 10.47 -14.80 14.45
N CYS A 11 11.50 -15.51 14.88
CA CYS A 11 12.67 -15.86 14.06
C CYS A 11 12.28 -16.86 12.94
N SER A 12 11.43 -17.84 13.24
CA SER A 12 10.96 -18.82 12.26
C SER A 12 10.11 -18.20 11.14
N ILE A 13 9.26 -17.23 11.48
CA ILE A 13 8.43 -16.52 10.49
C ILE A 13 9.30 -15.64 9.58
N THR A 14 10.33 -14.96 10.15
CA THR A 14 11.23 -14.11 9.36
C THR A 14 12.07 -14.97 8.39
N ILE A 15 12.57 -16.11 8.83
CA ILE A 15 13.35 -17.03 7.98
C ILE A 15 12.48 -17.60 6.86
N SER A 16 11.25 -18.03 7.14
CA SER A 16 10.30 -18.51 6.13
C SER A 16 9.95 -17.44 5.11
N PHE A 17 9.73 -16.21 5.55
CA PHE A 17 9.43 -15.09 4.64
C PHE A 17 10.62 -14.75 3.74
N THR A 18 11.84 -14.72 4.29
CA THR A 18 13.07 -14.49 3.52
C THR A 18 13.28 -15.59 2.48
N TYR A 19 13.01 -16.86 2.84
CA TYR A 19 13.14 -17.99 1.93
C TYR A 19 12.13 -17.92 0.76
N ILE A 20 10.89 -17.53 1.04
CA ILE A 20 9.86 -17.32 0.01
C ILE A 20 10.26 -16.16 -0.93
N VAL A 21 10.78 -15.06 -0.39
CA VAL A 21 11.26 -13.93 -1.19
C VAL A 21 12.42 -14.36 -2.08
N VAL A 22 13.41 -15.08 -1.56
CA VAL A 22 14.56 -15.61 -2.34
C VAL A 22 14.09 -16.58 -3.42
N LEU A 23 13.17 -17.50 -3.10
CA LEU A 23 12.59 -18.42 -4.10
C LEU A 23 11.83 -17.68 -5.21
N LEU A 24 11.10 -16.64 -4.88
CA LEU A 24 10.45 -15.80 -5.90
C LEU A 24 11.47 -15.12 -6.80
N PHE A 25 12.54 -14.56 -6.25
CA PHE A 25 13.59 -13.90 -7.04
C PHE A 25 14.37 -14.88 -7.92
N THR A 26 14.72 -16.08 -7.45
CA THR A 26 15.44 -17.08 -8.25
C THR A 26 14.59 -17.57 -9.42
N ASN A 27 13.29 -17.82 -9.22
CA ASN A 27 12.41 -18.23 -10.31
C ASN A 27 12.21 -17.11 -11.36
N PHE A 28 12.27 -15.83 -10.95
CA PHE A 28 12.22 -14.72 -11.90
C PHE A 28 13.47 -14.63 -12.79
N SER A 29 14.65 -14.94 -12.27
CA SER A 29 15.89 -14.94 -13.06
C SER A 29 15.86 -16.00 -14.14
N TYR A 30 15.40 -17.21 -13.84
CA TYR A 30 15.26 -18.28 -14.83
C TYR A 30 14.19 -18.00 -15.90
N ALA A 31 13.10 -17.32 -15.54
CA ALA A 31 12.08 -16.93 -16.51
C ALA A 31 12.57 -15.87 -17.51
N GLN A 32 13.49 -15.00 -17.11
CA GLN A 32 14.08 -14.00 -18.02
C GLN A 32 14.99 -14.62 -19.07
N ASP A 33 15.79 -15.61 -18.70
CA ASP A 33 16.71 -16.26 -19.64
C ASP A 33 15.96 -17.12 -20.67
N SER A 34 14.87 -17.77 -20.29
CA SER A 34 14.02 -18.51 -21.22
C SER A 34 13.26 -17.62 -22.21
N GLU A 35 12.79 -16.44 -21.78
CA GLU A 35 12.17 -15.47 -22.69
C GLU A 35 13.15 -14.87 -23.70
N LEU A 36 14.40 -14.63 -23.30
CA LEU A 36 15.47 -14.16 -24.20
C LEU A 36 15.82 -15.21 -25.25
N LEU A 37 15.89 -16.48 -24.88
CA LEU A 37 16.13 -17.60 -25.81
C LEU A 37 14.96 -17.77 -26.80
N ILE A 38 13.71 -17.69 -26.35
CA ILE A 38 12.54 -17.77 -27.23
C ILE A 38 12.48 -16.57 -28.18
N GLN A 39 12.87 -15.37 -27.73
CA GLN A 39 12.92 -14.17 -28.59
C GLN A 39 14.01 -14.24 -29.66
N GLN A 40 15.10 -14.93 -29.43
CA GLN A 40 16.14 -15.19 -30.46
C GLN A 40 15.67 -16.16 -31.55
N TYR A 41 14.79 -17.11 -31.22
CA TYR A 41 14.25 -18.08 -32.17
C TYR A 41 13.03 -17.61 -32.94
N GLN A 42 12.24 -16.68 -32.41
CA GLN A 42 11.08 -16.09 -33.09
C GLN A 42 11.44 -14.81 -33.86
N LYS A 43 12.18 -14.96 -34.96
CA LYS A 43 12.69 -13.84 -35.76
C LYS A 43 11.64 -13.00 -36.51
N ASN A 44 10.31 -13.22 -36.33
CA ASN A 44 9.27 -12.57 -37.15
C ASN A 44 8.18 -11.78 -36.43
N SER A 45 8.19 -11.66 -35.11
CA SER A 45 7.28 -10.70 -34.45
C SER A 45 7.76 -10.38 -33.02
N ILE A 46 8.74 -9.49 -32.89
CA ILE A 46 9.05 -8.88 -31.60
C ILE A 46 7.89 -7.92 -31.29
N ASP A 47 6.88 -8.41 -30.59
CA ASP A 47 5.89 -7.56 -29.95
C ASP A 47 6.56 -6.80 -28.81
N LEU A 48 7.28 -5.72 -29.15
CA LEU A 48 7.85 -4.79 -28.18
C LEU A 48 6.67 -4.13 -27.45
N GLU A 49 6.27 -4.72 -26.32
CA GLU A 49 5.31 -4.09 -25.42
C GLU A 49 5.95 -2.82 -24.84
N PHE A 50 5.64 -1.68 -25.46
CA PHE A 50 6.09 -0.39 -24.96
C PHE A 50 5.26 -0.01 -23.74
N TYR A 51 5.82 -0.20 -22.55
CA TYR A 51 5.24 0.34 -21.32
C TYR A 51 5.67 1.81 -21.11
N ARG A 52 4.78 2.58 -20.52
CA ARG A 52 5.11 3.96 -20.15
C ARG A 52 5.89 3.96 -18.85
N LYS A 53 7.10 4.59 -18.87
CA LYS A 53 7.96 4.65 -17.68
C LYS A 53 7.35 5.47 -16.55
N LEU A 54 6.71 6.60 -16.86
CA LEU A 54 6.11 7.50 -15.89
C LEU A 54 4.59 7.45 -15.99
N ASN A 55 3.91 7.23 -14.88
CA ASN A 55 2.46 7.24 -14.77
C ASN A 55 2.01 8.02 -13.55
N PHE A 56 0.87 8.70 -13.69
CA PHE A 56 0.16 9.37 -12.61
C PHE A 56 -1.18 8.69 -12.41
N GLU A 57 -1.57 8.51 -11.16
CA GLU A 57 -2.87 7.93 -10.83
C GLU A 57 -3.53 8.68 -9.68
N PHE A 58 -4.87 8.78 -9.73
CA PHE A 58 -5.71 9.11 -8.59
C PHE A 58 -6.25 7.83 -7.98
N PHE A 59 -6.50 7.85 -6.68
CA PHE A 59 -7.13 6.73 -6.02
C PHE A 59 -8.12 7.15 -4.94
N LEU A 60 -9.08 6.26 -4.73
CA LEU A 60 -10.02 6.24 -3.61
C LEU A 60 -9.83 4.91 -2.89
N GLU A 61 -9.72 4.94 -1.58
CA GLU A 61 -9.39 3.77 -0.79
C GLU A 61 -10.20 3.74 0.50
N PRO A 62 -11.39 3.09 0.50
CA PRO A 62 -12.03 2.70 1.75
C PRO A 62 -11.09 1.79 2.56
N SER A 63 -10.97 2.11 3.84
CA SER A 63 -10.13 1.39 4.78
C SER A 63 -10.89 1.08 6.06
N LEU A 64 -10.76 -0.14 6.53
CA LEU A 64 -11.20 -0.56 7.86
C LEU A 64 -9.96 -0.59 8.75
N THR A 65 -9.86 0.38 9.66
CA THR A 65 -8.71 0.50 10.56
C THR A 65 -9.12 0.24 11.99
N ASN A 66 -8.25 -0.42 12.74
CA ASN A 66 -8.42 -0.70 14.16
C ASN A 66 -7.11 -0.50 14.91
N THR A 67 -7.16 -0.35 16.21
CA THR A 67 -6.00 -0.45 17.09
C THR A 67 -5.81 -1.90 17.56
N VAL A 68 -4.62 -2.23 18.07
CA VAL A 68 -4.33 -3.58 18.58
C VAL A 68 -5.04 -3.84 19.90
N ASP A 69 -5.63 -2.83 20.53
CA ASP A 69 -6.29 -2.93 21.83
C ASP A 69 -7.58 -3.78 21.73
N ARG A 70 -7.78 -4.63 22.72
CA ARG A 70 -8.95 -5.54 22.80
C ARG A 70 -10.28 -4.79 22.94
N GLU A 71 -10.24 -3.56 23.47
CA GLU A 71 -11.42 -2.74 23.74
C GLU A 71 -11.79 -1.81 22.59
N THR A 72 -11.14 -1.93 21.43
CA THR A 72 -11.42 -1.09 20.28
C THR A 72 -12.06 -1.86 19.15
N SER A 73 -12.93 -1.19 18.42
CA SER A 73 -13.52 -1.71 17.18
C SER A 73 -13.18 -0.79 16.00
N GLY A 74 -12.92 -1.42 14.86
CA GLY A 74 -12.54 -0.69 13.65
C GLY A 74 -13.70 0.09 13.04
N LYS A 75 -13.36 1.21 12.40
CA LYS A 75 -14.28 2.04 11.65
C LYS A 75 -13.86 2.15 10.19
N ILE A 76 -14.84 2.17 9.29
CA ILE A 76 -14.59 2.39 7.87
C ILE A 76 -14.34 3.87 7.63
N ASN A 77 -13.23 4.17 6.95
CA ASN A 77 -12.83 5.50 6.54
C ASN A 77 -12.58 5.53 5.03
N LEU A 78 -12.59 6.72 4.44
CA LEU A 78 -12.28 6.91 3.03
C LEU A 78 -11.00 7.72 2.91
N ASN A 79 -9.98 7.12 2.31
CA ASN A 79 -8.72 7.75 1.95
C ASN A 79 -8.75 8.11 0.47
N PHE A 80 -8.08 9.18 0.08
CA PHE A 80 -7.96 9.57 -1.31
C PHE A 80 -6.67 10.35 -1.56
N GLY A 81 -6.15 10.24 -2.77
CA GLY A 81 -4.92 10.93 -3.12
C GLY A 81 -4.43 10.62 -4.51
N THR A 82 -3.15 10.88 -4.71
CA THR A 82 -2.46 10.72 -5.98
C THR A 82 -1.16 9.97 -5.79
N ASN A 83 -0.79 9.17 -6.78
CA ASN A 83 0.52 8.51 -6.85
C ASN A 83 1.20 8.83 -8.18
N ILE A 84 2.52 8.83 -8.11
CA ILE A 84 3.42 8.89 -9.27
C ILE A 84 4.21 7.60 -9.28
N HIS A 85 4.18 6.90 -10.41
CA HIS A 85 4.91 5.66 -10.62
C HIS A 85 6.00 5.85 -11.65
N TYR A 86 7.19 5.41 -11.32
CA TYR A 86 8.28 5.30 -12.28
C TYR A 86 8.67 3.82 -12.44
N ARG A 87 8.47 3.28 -13.64
CA ARG A 87 8.77 1.91 -13.99
C ARG A 87 10.15 1.82 -14.64
N PHE A 88 11.11 1.21 -13.94
CA PHE A 88 12.49 1.06 -14.42
C PHE A 88 12.59 -0.04 -15.46
N THR A 89 11.99 -1.20 -15.15
CA THR A 89 11.99 -2.39 -16.00
C THR A 89 10.57 -2.85 -16.27
N ARG A 90 10.40 -3.94 -17.04
CA ARG A 90 9.09 -4.56 -17.25
C ARG A 90 8.47 -5.10 -15.95
N THR A 91 9.33 -5.51 -15.00
CA THR A 91 8.93 -6.20 -13.78
C THR A 91 9.00 -5.34 -12.52
N PHE A 92 9.66 -4.17 -12.58
CA PHE A 92 9.97 -3.39 -11.38
C PHE A 92 9.73 -1.89 -11.58
N GLY A 93 9.14 -1.24 -10.57
CA GLY A 93 8.94 0.19 -10.50
C GLY A 93 8.97 0.72 -9.07
N LEU A 94 9.20 2.02 -8.95
CA LEU A 94 9.08 2.78 -7.71
C LEU A 94 7.89 3.72 -7.78
N SER A 95 7.33 4.00 -6.63
CA SER A 95 6.15 4.83 -6.52
C SER A 95 6.21 5.70 -5.28
N THR A 96 5.71 6.91 -5.42
CA THR A 96 5.48 7.85 -4.32
C THR A 96 4.21 8.63 -4.59
N GLY A 97 3.77 9.43 -3.63
CA GLY A 97 2.55 10.21 -3.81
C GLY A 97 2.22 11.05 -2.59
N ILE A 98 0.99 11.50 -2.55
CA ILE A 98 0.42 12.20 -1.40
C ILE A 98 -1.06 11.85 -1.29
N TYR A 99 -1.51 11.58 -0.07
CA TYR A 99 -2.92 11.31 0.16
C TYR A 99 -3.39 11.71 1.56
N ILE A 100 -4.69 11.93 1.68
CA ILE A 100 -5.35 12.12 2.95
C ILE A 100 -5.69 10.74 3.51
N ASN A 101 -5.10 10.43 4.66
CA ASN A 101 -5.33 9.19 5.40
C ASN A 101 -6.19 9.50 6.62
N LYS A 102 -7.37 8.91 6.68
CA LYS A 102 -8.28 9.00 7.82
C LYS A 102 -8.27 7.69 8.58
N ILE A 103 -8.07 7.76 9.88
CA ILE A 103 -8.11 6.62 10.79
C ILE A 103 -9.22 6.87 11.79
N GLY A 104 -10.19 5.97 11.84
CA GLY A 104 -11.25 6.01 12.82
C GLY A 104 -11.31 4.69 13.59
N TYR A 105 -11.51 4.76 14.88
CA TYR A 105 -11.73 3.62 15.74
C TYR A 105 -12.69 4.02 16.88
N GLN A 106 -13.38 3.03 17.40
CA GLN A 106 -14.28 3.18 18.53
C GLN A 106 -13.65 2.51 19.74
N ASN A 107 -13.52 3.25 20.83
CA ASN A 107 -13.16 2.73 22.14
C ASN A 107 -14.43 2.24 22.83
N ASN A 108 -14.43 0.99 23.27
CA ASN A 108 -15.53 0.37 24.01
C ASN A 108 -15.13 0.26 25.48
N LEU A 109 -15.01 1.40 26.18
CA LEU A 109 -14.83 1.41 27.63
C LEU A 109 -16.16 0.98 28.29
N GLU A 110 -16.08 0.27 29.41
CA GLU A 110 -17.25 -0.36 30.07
C GLU A 110 -18.44 0.57 30.31
N THR A 111 -18.19 1.86 30.51
CA THR A 111 -19.23 2.86 30.81
C THR A 111 -19.50 3.83 29.67
N ASN A 112 -18.54 4.08 28.77
CA ASN A 112 -18.65 5.11 27.73
C ASN A 112 -18.03 4.62 26.41
N LYS A 113 -18.78 4.79 25.32
CA LYS A 113 -18.27 4.58 23.96
C LYS A 113 -17.76 5.89 23.41
N SER A 114 -16.51 5.92 22.97
CA SER A 114 -15.98 7.09 22.28
C SER A 114 -15.48 6.73 20.89
N ILE A 115 -15.63 7.63 19.95
CA ILE A 115 -15.17 7.48 18.56
C ILE A 115 -14.07 8.49 18.32
N ASP A 116 -12.89 7.99 17.99
CA ASP A 116 -11.76 8.80 17.57
C ASP A 116 -11.65 8.82 16.05
N ASN A 117 -11.50 9.99 15.47
CA ASN A 117 -11.25 10.17 14.05
C ASN A 117 -10.02 11.05 13.89
N LEU A 118 -8.98 10.48 13.30
CA LEU A 118 -7.69 11.12 13.08
C LEU A 118 -7.50 11.38 11.59
N LYS A 119 -6.89 12.49 11.24
CA LYS A 119 -6.56 12.87 9.87
C LYS A 119 -5.06 13.10 9.73
N PHE A 120 -4.47 12.46 8.73
CA PHE A 120 -3.07 12.60 8.37
C PHE A 120 -2.94 12.99 6.90
N ILE A 121 -1.89 13.75 6.58
CA ILE A 121 -1.35 13.84 5.22
C ILE A 121 -0.23 12.80 5.14
N THR A 122 -0.34 11.88 4.21
CA THR A 122 0.57 10.73 4.10
C THR A 122 1.36 10.80 2.80
N ILE A 123 2.67 10.58 2.91
CA ILE A 123 3.57 10.39 1.78
C ILE A 123 3.98 8.93 1.75
N PRO A 124 3.51 8.14 0.77
CA PRO A 124 3.93 6.77 0.57
C PRO A 124 5.23 6.71 -0.24
N PHE A 125 6.04 5.70 0.04
CA PHE A 125 7.17 5.30 -0.80
C PHE A 125 7.18 3.79 -0.91
N PHE A 126 7.03 3.24 -2.12
CA PHE A 126 6.85 1.82 -2.30
C PHE A 126 7.40 1.29 -3.63
N VAL A 127 7.76 0.04 -3.58
CA VAL A 127 8.16 -0.77 -4.73
C VAL A 127 6.92 -1.43 -5.31
N LYS A 128 6.81 -1.47 -6.62
CA LYS A 128 5.76 -2.15 -7.35
C LYS A 128 6.37 -3.19 -8.28
N LEU A 129 5.95 -4.44 -8.11
CA LEU A 129 6.36 -5.59 -8.91
C LEU A 129 5.26 -5.94 -9.89
N TYR A 130 5.62 -6.22 -11.14
CA TYR A 130 4.72 -6.52 -12.25
C TYR A 130 4.97 -7.95 -12.78
N PRO A 131 4.66 -9.00 -11.99
CA PRO A 131 4.92 -10.38 -12.42
C PRO A 131 4.02 -10.83 -13.57
N LEU A 132 2.81 -10.27 -13.64
CA LEU A 132 1.81 -10.63 -14.64
C LEU A 132 1.22 -9.37 -15.28
N LYS A 133 0.60 -9.50 -16.46
CA LYS A 133 -0.02 -8.36 -17.18
C LYS A 133 -1.14 -7.68 -16.38
N LYS A 134 -1.84 -8.41 -15.52
CA LYS A 134 -3.01 -7.91 -14.78
C LYS A 134 -2.82 -7.84 -13.26
N ILE A 135 -1.78 -8.45 -12.72
CA ILE A 135 -1.56 -8.53 -11.27
C ILE A 135 -0.23 -7.89 -10.94
N ASN A 136 -0.25 -6.97 -9.99
CA ASN A 136 0.92 -6.30 -9.46
C ASN A 136 0.96 -6.50 -7.95
N PHE A 137 2.15 -6.64 -7.40
CA PHE A 137 2.39 -6.61 -5.96
C PHE A 137 3.05 -5.30 -5.58
N PHE A 138 2.76 -4.81 -4.39
CA PHE A 138 3.44 -3.63 -3.88
C PHE A 138 3.75 -3.78 -2.39
N LEU A 139 4.88 -3.18 -2.00
CA LEU A 139 5.37 -3.15 -0.62
C LEU A 139 6.07 -1.82 -0.39
N GLY A 140 5.82 -1.18 0.73
CA GLY A 140 6.47 0.08 1.04
C GLY A 140 6.23 0.60 2.43
N GLY A 141 6.74 1.82 2.64
CA GLY A 141 6.57 2.60 3.84
C GLY A 141 5.73 3.85 3.60
N THR A 142 5.24 4.40 4.70
CA THR A 142 4.55 5.68 4.73
C THR A 142 5.15 6.59 5.78
N TYR A 143 5.19 7.88 5.49
CA TYR A 143 5.38 8.91 6.49
C TYR A 143 4.08 9.69 6.62
N ASN A 144 3.54 9.77 7.84
CA ASN A 144 2.22 10.30 8.13
C ASN A 144 2.36 11.57 8.97
N PHE A 145 2.00 12.70 8.40
CA PHE A 145 1.94 13.99 9.08
C PHE A 145 0.58 14.15 9.74
N TYR A 146 0.54 14.20 11.07
CA TYR A 146 -0.69 14.47 11.80
C TYR A 146 -1.22 15.87 11.46
N GLN A 147 -2.51 15.97 11.20
CA GLN A 147 -3.17 17.24 10.92
C GLN A 147 -4.11 17.65 12.06
N ASN A 148 -5.11 16.84 12.28
CA ASN A 148 -6.09 17.06 13.35
C ASN A 148 -6.79 15.74 13.69
N GLY A 149 -7.53 15.76 14.80
CA GLY A 149 -8.37 14.65 15.23
C GLY A 149 -9.56 15.14 16.03
N PHE A 150 -10.61 14.34 16.05
CA PHE A 150 -11.81 14.60 16.80
C PHE A 150 -12.19 13.37 17.62
N ASN A 151 -12.52 13.59 18.88
CA ASN A 151 -13.15 12.61 19.75
C ASN A 151 -14.64 12.92 19.85
N GLN A 152 -15.47 11.91 19.83
CA GLN A 152 -16.92 12.00 19.97
C GLN A 152 -17.40 10.93 20.92
N LEU A 153 -17.95 11.33 22.08
CA LEU A 153 -18.36 10.41 23.15
C LEU A 153 -19.59 9.57 22.78
N ASP A 154 -20.41 10.01 21.85
CA ASP A 154 -21.57 9.26 21.32
C ASP A 154 -21.88 9.79 19.92
N LYS A 155 -22.63 9.02 19.12
CA LYS A 155 -22.99 9.43 17.74
C LYS A 155 -23.67 10.80 17.66
N ASN A 156 -24.37 11.19 18.72
CA ASN A 156 -25.11 12.45 18.83
C ASN A 156 -24.38 13.51 19.67
N ALA A 157 -23.24 13.18 20.27
CA ALA A 157 -22.47 14.11 21.07
C ALA A 157 -21.69 15.11 20.19
N GLU A 158 -21.36 16.26 20.75
CA GLU A 158 -20.51 17.24 20.13
C GLU A 158 -19.11 16.65 19.85
N LYS A 159 -18.53 17.02 18.69
CA LYS A 159 -17.17 16.62 18.34
C LYS A 159 -16.19 17.51 19.08
N LEU A 160 -15.42 16.93 19.95
CA LEU A 160 -14.35 17.61 20.66
C LEU A 160 -13.06 17.46 19.86
N GLU A 161 -12.40 18.57 19.57
CA GLU A 161 -11.10 18.56 18.91
C GLU A 161 -10.03 17.99 19.84
N ILE A 162 -9.21 17.07 19.33
CA ILE A 162 -8.10 16.52 20.08
C ILE A 162 -6.98 17.57 20.10
N MET A 163 -6.55 17.97 21.31
CA MET A 163 -5.55 19.02 21.49
C MET A 163 -4.30 18.76 20.68
N ASP A 164 -3.70 19.83 20.17
CA ASP A 164 -2.42 19.79 19.47
C ASP A 164 -1.34 19.13 20.31
N GLY A 165 -0.56 18.27 19.68
CA GLY A 165 0.55 17.57 20.32
C GLY A 165 0.20 16.28 21.05
N VAL A 166 -1.06 15.87 21.11
CA VAL A 166 -1.45 14.53 21.61
C VAL A 166 -0.99 13.46 20.64
N PHE A 167 -1.28 13.62 19.34
CA PHE A 167 -0.77 12.75 18.29
C PHE A 167 0.40 13.41 17.57
N LEU A 168 1.39 12.61 17.24
CA LEU A 168 2.60 13.05 16.53
C LEU A 168 2.66 12.40 15.14
N ASN A 169 3.57 12.94 14.32
CA ASN A 169 3.91 12.31 13.04
C ASN A 169 4.36 10.87 13.26
N SER A 170 4.01 10.01 12.32
CA SER A 170 4.26 8.58 12.47
C SER A 170 4.73 7.95 11.16
N VAL A 171 5.33 6.79 11.28
CA VAL A 171 5.70 5.95 10.16
C VAL A 171 4.80 4.74 10.09
N GLY A 172 4.66 4.19 8.90
CA GLY A 172 3.91 2.97 8.68
C GLY A 172 4.53 2.12 7.57
N VAL A 173 4.03 0.92 7.45
CA VAL A 173 4.36 0.00 6.37
C VAL A 173 3.08 -0.54 5.76
N PHE A 174 3.11 -0.89 4.49
CA PHE A 174 1.97 -1.49 3.83
C PHE A 174 2.41 -2.44 2.72
N THR A 175 1.57 -3.40 2.45
CA THR A 175 1.74 -4.34 1.36
C THR A 175 0.39 -4.66 0.74
N GLY A 176 0.38 -5.04 -0.53
CA GLY A 176 -0.88 -5.40 -1.18
C GLY A 176 -0.71 -5.92 -2.59
N ILE A 177 -1.86 -6.22 -3.17
CA ILE A 177 -2.00 -6.74 -4.52
C ILE A 177 -2.94 -5.81 -5.29
N GLU A 178 -2.55 -5.43 -6.50
CA GLU A 178 -3.36 -4.65 -7.42
C GLU A 178 -3.76 -5.53 -8.61
N TYR A 179 -5.04 -5.48 -8.97
CA TYR A 179 -5.58 -6.12 -10.15
C TYR A 179 -6.02 -5.07 -11.18
N ILE A 180 -5.53 -5.17 -12.41
CA ILE A 180 -5.84 -4.27 -13.50
C ILE A 180 -7.14 -4.74 -14.19
N ILE A 181 -8.24 -4.01 -13.97
CA ILE A 181 -9.55 -4.30 -14.56
C ILE A 181 -9.56 -3.86 -16.03
N LYS A 182 -9.14 -2.63 -16.29
CA LYS A 182 -9.02 -2.03 -17.63
C LYS A 182 -7.70 -1.25 -17.70
N LYS A 183 -7.30 -0.83 -18.91
CA LYS A 183 -6.02 -0.12 -19.15
C LYS A 183 -5.76 1.04 -18.18
N ARG A 184 -6.80 1.73 -17.71
CA ARG A 184 -6.69 2.89 -16.81
C ARG A 184 -7.28 2.67 -15.43
N ILE A 185 -7.95 1.55 -15.20
CA ILE A 185 -8.67 1.28 -13.95
C ILE A 185 -8.11 0.02 -13.32
N SER A 186 -7.72 0.11 -12.07
CA SER A 186 -7.29 -1.02 -11.27
C SER A 186 -7.89 -0.96 -9.87
N THR A 187 -7.99 -2.11 -9.23
CA THR A 187 -8.39 -2.24 -7.83
C THR A 187 -7.28 -2.91 -7.04
N SER A 188 -7.22 -2.65 -5.75
CA SER A 188 -6.25 -3.32 -4.89
C SER A 188 -6.86 -3.75 -3.57
N ILE A 189 -6.22 -4.74 -2.96
CA ILE A 189 -6.39 -5.09 -1.56
C ILE A 189 -5.04 -4.91 -0.90
N SER A 190 -5.00 -4.18 0.21
CA SER A 190 -3.76 -3.92 0.96
C SER A 190 -3.97 -4.02 2.46
N TYR A 191 -2.89 -4.35 3.15
CA TYR A 191 -2.80 -4.33 4.59
C TYR A 191 -1.79 -3.26 5.02
N LYS A 192 -2.19 -2.40 5.95
CA LYS A 192 -1.39 -1.28 6.46
C LYS A 192 -1.20 -1.42 7.96
N ILE A 193 0.02 -1.12 8.40
CA ILE A 193 0.38 -0.99 9.81
C ILE A 193 0.99 0.41 9.97
N GLN A 194 0.40 1.23 10.83
CA GLN A 194 0.90 2.57 11.12
C GLN A 194 1.20 2.69 12.60
N LYS A 195 2.38 3.15 12.96
CA LYS A 195 2.75 3.39 14.35
C LYS A 195 1.84 4.48 14.94
N ARG A 196 1.23 4.19 16.10
CA ARG A 196 0.51 5.17 16.89
C ARG A 196 1.52 5.90 17.77
N ASN A 197 1.71 7.18 17.54
CA ASN A 197 2.70 7.98 18.24
C ASN A 197 2.02 9.05 19.09
N TYR A 198 2.12 8.91 20.43
CA TYR A 198 1.61 9.86 21.41
C TYR A 198 2.76 10.58 22.12
N ARG A 199 2.55 11.84 22.46
CA ARG A 199 3.58 12.68 23.10
C ARG A 199 3.91 12.31 24.53
N ASN A 200 2.95 11.84 25.33
CA ASN A 200 3.07 11.73 26.79
C ASN A 200 2.82 10.32 27.34
N TYR A 201 2.75 9.29 26.51
CA TYR A 201 2.52 7.94 27.02
C TYR A 201 3.77 7.08 26.89
N GLN A 202 4.30 6.66 28.03
CA GLN A 202 5.24 5.51 28.13
C GLN A 202 4.52 4.18 27.80
N ALA A 203 3.25 4.24 27.45
CA ALA A 203 2.43 3.11 27.10
C ALA A 203 2.93 2.48 25.80
N GLU A 204 2.94 1.18 25.82
CA GLU A 204 3.17 0.24 24.75
C GLU A 204 2.85 0.83 23.38
N THR A 205 3.82 0.76 22.49
CA THR A 205 3.69 1.23 21.10
C THR A 205 2.56 0.47 20.39
N GLN A 206 1.37 1.03 20.49
CA GLN A 206 0.21 0.51 19.80
C GLN A 206 0.29 0.90 18.33
N ASN A 207 -0.15 0.03 17.47
CA ASN A 207 -0.22 0.28 16.05
C ASN A 207 -1.68 0.40 15.59
N PHE A 208 -1.91 1.22 14.57
CA PHE A 208 -3.12 1.14 13.77
C PHE A 208 -2.92 0.08 12.69
N ASN A 209 -3.79 -0.89 12.66
CA ASN A 209 -3.80 -1.93 11.62
C ASN A 209 -5.03 -1.73 10.75
N GLY A 210 -4.91 -1.88 9.45
CA GLY A 210 -6.02 -1.68 8.55
C GLY A 210 -5.97 -2.53 7.30
N ILE A 211 -7.16 -2.98 6.88
CA ILE A 211 -7.38 -3.57 5.56
C ILE A 211 -7.98 -2.48 4.68
N CYS A 212 -7.43 -2.32 3.51
CA CYS A 212 -7.84 -1.29 2.56
C CYS A 212 -8.20 -1.92 1.22
N ILE A 213 -9.24 -1.39 0.59
CA ILE A 213 -9.62 -1.73 -0.78
C ILE A 213 -9.46 -0.47 -1.61
N GLY A 214 -8.55 -0.46 -2.59
CA GLY A 214 -8.27 0.71 -3.41
C GLY A 214 -8.93 0.61 -4.79
N LEU A 215 -9.42 1.74 -5.30
CA LEU A 215 -9.79 1.94 -6.69
C LEU A 215 -8.88 3.02 -7.27
N TYR A 216 -8.13 2.68 -8.32
CA TYR A 216 -7.12 3.54 -8.93
C TYR A 216 -7.50 3.90 -10.35
N PHE A 217 -7.31 5.15 -10.70
CA PHE A 217 -7.51 5.68 -12.04
C PHE A 217 -6.21 6.27 -12.58
N LYS A 218 -5.65 5.65 -13.61
CA LYS A 218 -4.41 6.10 -14.28
C LYS A 218 -4.76 7.19 -15.30
N ILE A 219 -4.14 8.36 -15.14
CA ILE A 219 -4.36 9.51 -16.04
C ILE A 219 -3.87 9.17 -17.45
N LEU A 220 -2.70 8.57 -17.54
CA LEU A 220 -2.08 8.19 -18.80
C LEU A 220 -2.28 6.70 -19.06
N ASN A 221 -2.48 6.34 -20.33
CA ASN A 221 -2.50 4.94 -20.70
C ASN A 221 -1.11 4.32 -20.37
N PRO A 222 -1.04 3.26 -19.55
CA PRO A 222 0.22 2.63 -19.17
C PRO A 222 0.96 1.98 -20.37
N GLU A 223 0.24 1.64 -21.43
CA GLU A 223 0.82 1.17 -22.68
C GLU A 223 1.07 2.35 -23.63
N LYS A 224 2.26 2.44 -24.21
CA LYS A 224 2.49 3.34 -25.34
C LYS A 224 1.75 2.79 -26.55
N ALA A 225 1.17 3.69 -27.36
CA ALA A 225 0.64 3.29 -28.66
C ALA A 225 1.77 2.62 -29.48
N LYS A 226 1.50 1.43 -30.03
CA LYS A 226 2.43 0.80 -30.98
C LYS A 226 2.67 1.81 -32.07
N LYS A 227 3.91 2.32 -32.24
CA LYS A 227 4.29 2.98 -33.48
C LYS A 227 4.18 1.89 -34.56
N ARG A 228 3.20 1.99 -35.44
CA ARG A 228 3.23 1.24 -36.69
C ARG A 228 4.46 1.76 -37.43
N PHE A 229 5.49 0.96 -37.47
CA PHE A 229 6.52 1.10 -38.48
C PHE A 229 5.79 0.72 -39.81
N ASN A 230 5.30 1.70 -40.51
CA ASN A 230 5.01 1.50 -41.91
C ASN A 230 6.38 1.24 -42.54
N GLY A 231 6.60 -0.02 -42.89
CA GLY A 231 7.78 -0.42 -43.63
C GLY A 231 7.87 0.50 -44.85
N ILE A 232 9.02 1.11 -45.01
CA ILE A 232 9.42 1.77 -46.24
C ILE A 232 9.48 0.63 -47.27
N ASN A 233 8.42 0.49 -48.04
CA ASN A 233 8.48 -0.23 -49.29
C ASN A 233 9.32 0.61 -50.23
N ASN A 234 10.54 0.24 -50.46
CA ASN A 234 11.33 0.53 -51.67
C ASN A 234 11.61 -0.79 -52.37
#